data_d45419ee07ef3a8cde0fefa454389574
#
_entry.id   d45419ee07ef3a8cde0fefa454389574
#
_cell.length_a   1.000
_cell.length_b   1.000
_cell.length_c   1.000
_cell.angle_alpha   90.00
_cell.angle_beta   90.00
_cell.angle_gamma   90.00
#
_symmetry.space_group_name_H-M   'P 1'
#
loop_
_entity.id
_entity.type
_entity.pdbx_description
1 polymer ?
#
loop_
_entity_poly.entity_id
_entity_poly.type
_entity_poly.pdbx_seq_one_letter_code
_entity_poly.pdbx_strand_id
1 'polypeptide(L)'
;MIRRCTLVSVGKPKGWAAEASEDYAKRLRRYFPVNIIEVAEEDMNRRSHKEVLAAEGERILKRLPKEAYVISLDREKGKQHSSEKLALKLEDLGASGRSQLAFVIGGPLGLSPDVLQSSNDLWSFGSLTLPHSLARVVLLEQLYRAAKIHRNEKYHW
;
A
#
# COMPACT_ATOMS: atom_id res chain seq x y z
N MET A 1 -10.62 -9.15 12.14
CA MET A 1 -9.32 -9.66 11.67
C MET A 1 -9.23 -9.52 10.16
N ILE A 2 -8.09 -9.06 9.68
CA ILE A 2 -7.82 -8.99 8.24
C ILE A 2 -7.57 -10.40 7.71
N ARG A 3 -8.25 -10.74 6.63
CA ARG A 3 -8.17 -12.09 6.02
C ARG A 3 -7.23 -12.11 4.82
N ARG A 4 -7.15 -11.02 4.09
CA ARG A 4 -6.33 -10.93 2.88
C ARG A 4 -5.93 -9.48 2.62
N CYS A 5 -4.71 -9.30 2.17
CA CYS A 5 -4.20 -8.00 1.75
C CYS A 5 -3.61 -8.11 0.35
N THR A 6 -3.96 -7.19 -0.52
CA THR A 6 -3.37 -7.05 -1.84
C THR A 6 -2.63 -5.72 -1.89
N LEU A 7 -1.41 -5.72 -2.36
CA LEU A 7 -0.65 -4.50 -2.61
C LEU A 7 -0.45 -4.35 -4.11
N VAL A 8 -1.07 -3.32 -4.70
CA VAL A 8 -0.88 -2.98 -6.11
C VAL A 8 0.11 -1.82 -6.17
N SER A 9 1.23 -2.04 -6.82
CA SER A 9 2.33 -1.08 -6.84
C SER A 9 2.82 -0.86 -8.27
N VAL A 10 3.11 0.39 -8.60
CA VAL A 10 3.72 0.74 -9.89
C VAL A 10 5.22 0.45 -9.82
N GLY A 11 5.73 -0.29 -10.81
CA GLY A 11 7.13 -0.65 -10.90
C GLY A 11 7.49 -1.87 -10.09
N LYS A 12 8.69 -2.36 -10.33
CA LYS A 12 9.25 -3.55 -9.68
C LYS A 12 10.53 -3.18 -8.96
N PRO A 13 10.60 -3.30 -7.63
CA PRO A 13 11.83 -3.01 -6.90
C PRO A 13 12.93 -4.01 -7.22
N LYS A 14 14.17 -3.58 -7.04
CA LYS A 14 15.37 -4.40 -7.23
C LYS A 14 16.23 -4.34 -5.98
N GLY A 15 17.16 -5.28 -5.86
CA GLY A 15 18.15 -5.29 -4.78
C GLY A 15 17.53 -5.35 -3.39
N TRP A 16 18.02 -4.51 -2.49
CA TRP A 16 17.62 -4.53 -1.08
C TRP A 16 16.13 -4.29 -0.86
N ALA A 17 15.50 -3.43 -1.68
CA ALA A 17 14.07 -3.13 -1.53
C ALA A 17 13.21 -4.35 -1.89
N ALA A 18 13.59 -5.10 -2.92
CA ALA A 18 12.91 -6.34 -3.28
C ALA A 18 13.07 -7.37 -2.17
N GLU A 19 14.28 -7.55 -1.65
CA GLU A 19 14.57 -8.50 -0.57
C GLU A 19 13.81 -8.14 0.71
N ALA A 20 13.82 -6.86 1.10
CA ALA A 20 13.10 -6.40 2.28
C ALA A 20 11.59 -6.59 2.14
N SER A 21 11.03 -6.29 0.96
CA SER A 21 9.61 -6.49 0.69
C SER A 21 9.21 -7.97 0.81
N GLU A 22 10.01 -8.85 0.25
CA GLU A 22 9.77 -10.30 0.36
C GLU A 22 9.87 -10.78 1.81
N ASP A 23 10.84 -10.28 2.57
CA ASP A 23 11.02 -10.67 3.96
C ASP A 23 9.79 -10.29 4.80
N TYR A 24 9.32 -9.04 4.70
CA TYR A 24 8.12 -8.63 5.45
C TYR A 24 6.85 -9.32 4.97
N ALA A 25 6.69 -9.53 3.67
CA ALA A 25 5.55 -10.28 3.15
C ALA A 25 5.54 -11.71 3.67
N LYS A 26 6.71 -12.34 3.78
CA LYS A 26 6.87 -13.69 4.35
C LYS A 26 6.51 -13.71 5.83
N ARG A 27 6.99 -12.74 6.61
CA ARG A 27 6.65 -12.62 8.04
C ARG A 27 5.15 -12.42 8.25
N LEU A 28 4.51 -11.66 7.36
CA LEU A 28 3.08 -11.38 7.42
C LEU A 28 2.20 -12.61 7.18
N ARG A 29 2.69 -13.62 6.48
CA ARG A 29 1.91 -14.85 6.21
C ARG A 29 1.35 -15.50 7.46
N ARG A 30 2.03 -15.35 8.58
CA ARG A 30 1.60 -15.85 9.87
C ARG A 30 0.31 -15.20 10.36
N TYR A 31 0.03 -13.99 9.92
CA TYR A 31 -1.12 -13.18 10.35
C TYR A 31 -2.18 -13.10 9.26
N PHE A 32 -1.80 -12.72 8.09
CA PHE A 32 -2.63 -12.70 6.88
C PHE A 32 -1.74 -12.70 5.64
N PRO A 33 -2.19 -13.33 4.55
CA PRO A 33 -1.40 -13.33 3.32
C PRO A 33 -1.40 -11.96 2.65
N VAL A 34 -0.26 -11.57 2.09
CA VAL A 34 -0.12 -10.36 1.27
C VAL A 34 0.23 -10.78 -0.15
N ASN A 35 -0.61 -10.42 -1.10
CA ASN A 35 -0.37 -10.62 -2.51
C ASN A 35 0.12 -9.31 -3.13
N ILE A 36 1.34 -9.31 -3.66
CA ILE A 36 1.94 -8.12 -4.28
C ILE A 36 1.74 -8.22 -5.78
N ILE A 37 1.07 -7.23 -6.35
CA ILE A 37 0.82 -7.11 -7.79
C ILE A 37 1.57 -5.88 -8.28
N GLU A 38 2.46 -6.08 -9.24
CA GLU A 38 3.24 -5.00 -9.83
C GLU A 38 2.69 -4.66 -11.20
N VAL A 39 2.42 -3.38 -11.44
CA VAL A 39 2.00 -2.87 -12.75
C VAL A 39 3.14 -2.08 -13.37
N ALA A 40 3.20 -2.07 -14.70
CA ALA A 40 4.29 -1.43 -15.42
C ALA A 40 4.29 0.08 -15.24
N GLU A 41 5.49 0.66 -15.08
CA GLU A 41 5.68 2.10 -15.16
C GLU A 41 5.48 2.58 -16.60
N GLU A 42 5.01 3.83 -16.72
CA GLU A 42 4.95 4.51 -18.02
C GLU A 42 6.16 5.42 -18.17
N ASP A 43 6.61 5.63 -19.42
CA ASP A 43 7.78 6.43 -19.71
C ASP A 43 7.46 7.94 -19.56
N MET A 44 8.04 8.57 -18.55
CA MET A 44 7.88 9.99 -18.27
C MET A 44 8.57 10.89 -19.30
N ASN A 45 9.49 10.35 -20.08
CA ASN A 45 10.22 11.12 -21.11
C ASN A 45 9.47 11.22 -22.42
N ARG A 46 8.53 10.31 -22.67
CA ARG A 46 7.77 10.22 -23.92
C ARG A 46 6.35 10.75 -23.83
N ARG A 47 5.82 10.89 -22.61
CA ARG A 47 4.44 11.29 -22.38
C ARG A 47 4.35 12.42 -21.37
N SER A 48 3.26 13.17 -21.39
CA SER A 48 2.98 14.16 -20.38
C SER A 48 2.73 13.49 -19.02
N HIS A 49 2.88 14.24 -17.94
CA HIS A 49 2.61 13.72 -16.59
C HIS A 49 1.17 13.21 -16.47
N LYS A 50 0.23 13.92 -17.06
CA LYS A 50 -1.18 13.51 -17.07
C LYS A 50 -1.40 12.18 -17.78
N GLU A 51 -0.75 11.98 -18.91
CA GLU A 51 -0.82 10.72 -19.67
C GLU A 51 -0.17 9.56 -18.92
N VAL A 52 0.97 9.81 -18.26
CA VAL A 52 1.64 8.79 -17.42
C VAL A 52 0.72 8.35 -16.29
N LEU A 53 0.15 9.31 -15.55
CA LEU A 53 -0.74 9.03 -14.44
C LEU A 53 -1.99 8.25 -14.90
N ALA A 54 -2.57 8.65 -16.03
CA ALA A 54 -3.76 7.99 -16.58
C ALA A 54 -3.46 6.54 -16.97
N ALA A 55 -2.33 6.30 -17.65
CA ALA A 55 -1.95 4.96 -18.09
C ALA A 55 -1.66 4.04 -16.91
N GLU A 56 -0.87 4.51 -15.94
CA GLU A 56 -0.58 3.75 -14.72
C GLU A 56 -1.84 3.51 -13.90
N GLY A 57 -2.70 4.53 -13.81
CA GLY A 57 -3.97 4.44 -13.08
C GLY A 57 -4.91 3.39 -13.65
N GLU A 58 -5.01 3.31 -14.97
CA GLU A 58 -5.80 2.28 -15.64
C GLU A 58 -5.30 0.87 -15.31
N ARG A 59 -3.98 0.69 -15.32
CA ARG A 59 -3.36 -0.60 -14.95
C ARG A 59 -3.64 -0.97 -13.50
N ILE A 60 -3.59 0.00 -12.59
CA ILE A 60 -3.90 -0.20 -11.17
C ILE A 60 -5.36 -0.62 -11.00
N LEU A 61 -6.29 0.13 -11.57
CA LEU A 61 -7.73 -0.11 -11.42
C LEU A 61 -8.14 -1.50 -11.92
N LYS A 62 -7.52 -1.98 -12.99
CA LYS A 62 -7.79 -3.32 -13.51
C LYS A 62 -7.33 -4.45 -12.58
N ARG A 63 -6.40 -4.18 -11.70
CA ARG A 63 -5.82 -5.20 -10.81
C ARG A 63 -6.36 -5.14 -9.39
N LEU A 64 -7.14 -4.13 -9.05
CA LEU A 64 -7.74 -4.04 -7.72
C LEU A 64 -8.84 -5.10 -7.56
N PRO A 65 -8.84 -5.84 -6.45
CA PRO A 65 -9.94 -6.76 -6.15
C PRO A 65 -11.24 -5.98 -5.94
N LYS A 66 -12.34 -6.46 -6.53
CA LYS A 66 -13.62 -5.74 -6.54
C LYS A 66 -14.20 -5.50 -5.13
N GLU A 67 -14.02 -6.44 -4.24
CA GLU A 67 -14.62 -6.39 -2.90
C GLU A 67 -13.66 -5.81 -1.85
N ALA A 68 -12.49 -5.34 -2.24
CA ALA A 68 -11.50 -4.86 -1.30
C ALA A 68 -11.81 -3.43 -0.83
N TYR A 69 -11.49 -3.17 0.43
CA TYR A 69 -11.40 -1.82 0.97
C TYR A 69 -10.05 -1.25 0.53
N VAL A 70 -10.08 -0.22 -0.30
CA VAL A 70 -8.90 0.32 -0.97
C VAL A 70 -8.32 1.50 -0.19
N ILE A 71 -7.05 1.38 0.16
CA ILE A 71 -6.28 2.43 0.82
C ILE A 71 -5.12 2.79 -0.11
N SER A 72 -5.13 4.01 -0.63
CA SER A 72 -4.07 4.50 -1.49
C SER A 72 -3.13 5.40 -0.71
N LEU A 73 -1.83 5.31 -1.02
CA LEU A 73 -0.83 6.18 -0.41
C LEU A 73 -0.72 7.45 -1.26
N ASP A 74 -0.97 8.59 -0.62
CA ASP A 74 -0.79 9.91 -1.23
C ASP A 74 -0.19 10.86 -0.20
N ARG A 75 1.01 11.35 -0.49
CA ARG A 75 1.78 12.17 0.45
C ARG A 75 1.05 13.43 0.89
N GLU A 76 0.37 14.07 -0.04
CA GLU A 76 -0.28 15.37 0.22
C GLU A 76 -1.70 15.23 0.75
N LYS A 77 -2.49 14.33 0.18
CA LYS A 77 -3.92 14.18 0.50
C LYS A 77 -4.20 13.14 1.57
N GLY A 78 -3.24 12.27 1.84
CA GLY A 78 -3.42 11.20 2.80
C GLY A 78 -3.33 11.67 4.24
N LYS A 79 -4.02 10.96 5.13
CA LYS A 79 -3.93 11.19 6.57
C LYS A 79 -2.68 10.52 7.12
N GLN A 80 -2.01 11.20 8.03
CA GLN A 80 -0.91 10.65 8.80
C GLN A 80 -1.44 9.96 10.04
N HIS A 81 -0.90 8.78 10.33
CA HIS A 81 -1.28 8.00 11.50
C HIS A 81 -0.03 7.57 12.26
N SER A 82 -0.12 7.48 13.57
CA SER A 82 0.88 6.75 14.34
C SER A 82 0.74 5.25 14.06
N SER A 83 1.78 4.49 14.36
CA SER A 83 1.73 3.02 14.18
C SER A 83 0.61 2.39 15.00
N GLU A 84 0.35 2.91 16.19
CA GLU A 84 -0.72 2.43 17.07
C GLU A 84 -2.11 2.71 16.45
N LYS A 85 -2.28 3.89 15.86
CA LYS A 85 -3.53 4.24 15.17
C LYS A 85 -3.75 3.40 13.92
N LEU A 86 -2.67 3.09 13.18
CA LEU A 86 -2.77 2.17 12.04
C LEU A 86 -3.25 0.79 12.50
N ALA A 87 -2.70 0.28 13.59
CA ALA A 87 -3.10 -1.01 14.14
C ALA A 87 -4.59 -1.02 14.52
N LEU A 88 -5.05 0.02 15.22
CA LEU A 88 -6.47 0.15 15.59
C LEU A 88 -7.37 0.24 14.36
N LYS A 89 -6.95 0.98 13.35
CA LYS A 89 -7.74 1.13 12.12
C LYS A 89 -7.90 -0.19 11.38
N LEU A 90 -6.85 -0.97 11.29
CA LEU A 90 -6.91 -2.30 10.68
C LEU A 90 -7.81 -3.25 11.47
N GLU A 91 -7.74 -3.18 12.80
CA GLU A 91 -8.60 -3.96 13.67
C GLU A 91 -10.07 -3.60 13.46
N ASP A 92 -10.39 -2.31 13.42
CA ASP A 92 -11.75 -1.82 13.19
C ASP A 92 -12.30 -2.25 11.83
N LEU A 93 -11.48 -2.19 10.79
CA LEU A 93 -11.87 -2.66 9.46
C LEU A 93 -12.19 -4.15 9.47
N GLY A 94 -11.34 -4.95 10.08
CA GLY A 94 -11.59 -6.38 10.22
C GLY A 94 -12.85 -6.68 11.00
N ALA A 95 -13.07 -5.98 12.11
CA ALA A 95 -14.25 -6.16 12.96
C ALA A 95 -15.54 -5.75 12.26
N SER A 96 -15.49 -4.76 11.36
CA SER A 96 -16.65 -4.29 10.60
C SER A 96 -16.93 -5.10 9.33
N GLY A 97 -16.25 -6.23 9.14
CA GLY A 97 -16.43 -7.08 7.98
C GLY A 97 -15.60 -6.68 6.75
N ARG A 98 -14.81 -5.63 6.85
CA ARG A 98 -13.93 -5.18 5.77
C ARG A 98 -12.56 -5.84 5.89
N SER A 99 -12.56 -7.14 5.78
CA SER A 99 -11.38 -7.98 6.04
C SER A 99 -10.49 -8.21 4.82
N GLN A 100 -10.94 -7.76 3.65
CA GLN A 100 -10.14 -7.82 2.43
C GLN A 100 -9.67 -6.41 2.09
N LEU A 101 -8.38 -6.18 2.24
CA LEU A 101 -7.76 -4.87 2.01
C LEU A 101 -6.98 -4.85 0.70
N ALA A 102 -6.93 -3.69 0.07
CA ALA A 102 -6.00 -3.43 -1.02
C ALA A 102 -5.29 -2.10 -0.74
N PHE A 103 -3.96 -2.12 -0.85
CA PHE A 103 -3.15 -0.92 -0.78
C PHE A 103 -2.64 -0.57 -2.18
N VAL A 104 -2.51 0.72 -2.46
CA VAL A 104 -2.01 1.20 -3.75
C VAL A 104 -0.84 2.13 -3.52
N ILE A 105 0.26 1.85 -4.22
CA ILE A 105 1.45 2.72 -4.24
C ILE A 105 1.72 3.09 -5.69
N GLY A 106 1.73 4.40 -5.97
CA GLY A 106 2.01 4.93 -7.29
C GLY A 106 3.49 4.96 -7.64
N GLY A 107 3.77 5.36 -8.86
CA GLY A 107 5.14 5.62 -9.33
C GLY A 107 5.65 7.00 -8.91
N PRO A 108 6.71 7.49 -9.58
CA PRO A 108 7.34 8.77 -9.21
C PRO A 108 6.41 9.97 -9.24
N LEU A 109 5.39 9.96 -10.08
CA LEU A 109 4.43 11.06 -10.20
C LEU A 109 3.21 10.92 -9.28
N GLY A 110 3.13 9.86 -8.50
CA GLY A 110 2.00 9.61 -7.63
C GLY A 110 0.87 8.85 -8.31
N LEU A 111 -0.36 9.17 -7.93
CA LEU A 111 -1.57 8.47 -8.40
C LEU A 111 -2.50 9.40 -9.17
N SER A 112 -3.17 8.84 -10.16
CA SER A 112 -4.16 9.59 -10.96
C SER A 112 -5.38 9.97 -10.12
N PRO A 113 -6.13 11.02 -10.52
CA PRO A 113 -7.39 11.36 -9.87
C PRO A 113 -8.37 10.19 -9.80
N ASP A 114 -8.46 9.39 -10.85
CA ASP A 114 -9.37 8.25 -10.89
C ASP A 114 -9.05 7.20 -9.83
N VAL A 115 -7.76 6.92 -9.61
CA VAL A 115 -7.32 5.99 -8.56
C VAL A 115 -7.67 6.57 -7.18
N LEU A 116 -7.37 7.85 -6.96
CA LEU A 116 -7.66 8.50 -5.68
C LEU A 116 -9.15 8.51 -5.37
N GLN A 117 -9.99 8.80 -6.36
CA GLN A 117 -11.46 8.79 -6.22
C GLN A 117 -12.02 7.39 -5.96
N SER A 118 -11.39 6.37 -6.50
CA SER A 118 -11.79 4.97 -6.30
C SER A 118 -11.35 4.41 -4.95
N SER A 119 -10.55 5.15 -4.20
CA SER A 119 -10.03 4.71 -2.91
C SER A 119 -11.02 5.00 -1.79
N ASN A 120 -11.14 4.07 -0.85
CA ASN A 120 -11.96 4.25 0.34
C ASN A 120 -11.27 5.14 1.39
N ASP A 121 -9.93 5.16 1.36
CA ASP A 121 -9.14 5.95 2.30
C ASP A 121 -7.80 6.31 1.65
N LEU A 122 -7.20 7.40 2.14
CA LEU A 122 -5.90 7.87 1.70
C LEU A 122 -4.99 8.00 2.91
N TRP A 123 -3.81 7.36 2.85
CA TRP A 123 -2.80 7.42 3.91
C TRP A 123 -1.55 8.13 3.43
N SER A 124 -0.85 8.79 4.36
CA SER A 124 0.44 9.43 4.11
C SER A 124 1.43 9.01 5.19
N PHE A 125 2.68 8.77 4.78
CA PHE A 125 3.79 8.53 5.71
C PHE A 125 4.52 9.82 6.07
N GLY A 126 3.90 10.96 5.83
CA GLY A 126 4.45 12.26 6.14
C GLY A 126 4.81 13.07 4.91
N SER A 127 5.41 14.22 5.13
CA SER A 127 5.72 15.18 4.07
C SER A 127 6.99 14.87 3.29
N LEU A 128 7.79 13.91 3.75
CA LEU A 128 8.97 13.46 3.00
C LEU A 128 8.57 12.74 1.72
N THR A 129 9.31 13.00 0.64
CA THR A 129 9.17 12.22 -0.59
C THR A 129 9.98 10.93 -0.45
N LEU A 130 9.30 9.80 -0.49
CA LEU A 130 9.95 8.49 -0.47
C LEU A 130 9.95 7.89 -1.87
N PRO A 131 11.05 7.26 -2.31
CA PRO A 131 10.99 6.41 -3.49
C PRO A 131 9.89 5.37 -3.33
N HIS A 132 9.18 5.04 -4.41
CA HIS A 132 8.06 4.07 -4.33
C HIS A 132 8.51 2.69 -3.81
N SER A 133 9.74 2.28 -4.10
CA SER A 133 10.30 1.03 -3.57
C SER A 133 10.47 1.06 -2.04
N LEU A 134 10.92 2.20 -1.49
CA LEU A 134 11.04 2.36 -0.04
C LEU A 134 9.66 2.49 0.62
N ALA A 135 8.74 3.21 0.00
CA ALA A 135 7.36 3.30 0.51
C ALA A 135 6.71 1.93 0.65
N ARG A 136 6.98 1.01 -0.29
CA ARG A 136 6.52 -0.38 -0.22
C ARG A 136 7.07 -1.08 1.03
N VAL A 137 8.37 -0.95 1.29
CA VAL A 137 9.00 -1.57 2.48
C VAL A 137 8.41 -0.99 3.75
N VAL A 138 8.25 0.33 3.81
CA VAL A 138 7.66 1.01 4.97
C VAL A 138 6.24 0.51 5.22
N LEU A 139 5.42 0.40 4.18
CA LEU A 139 4.05 -0.11 4.31
C LEU A 139 4.03 -1.54 4.87
N LEU A 140 4.81 -2.43 4.28
CA LEU A 140 4.84 -3.84 4.72
C LEU A 140 5.35 -3.98 6.15
N GLU A 141 6.36 -3.20 6.52
CA GLU A 141 6.86 -3.16 7.90
C GLU A 141 5.76 -2.69 8.85
N GLN A 142 5.03 -1.62 8.50
CA GLN A 142 3.95 -1.11 9.35
C GLN A 142 2.77 -2.08 9.46
N LEU A 143 2.46 -2.82 8.41
CA LEU A 143 1.45 -3.87 8.48
C LEU A 143 1.88 -5.00 9.42
N TYR A 144 3.15 -5.38 9.38
CA TYR A 144 3.72 -6.36 10.28
C TYR A 144 3.68 -5.87 11.74
N ARG A 145 4.09 -4.62 11.97
CA ARG A 145 4.03 -3.96 13.29
C ARG A 145 2.59 -3.94 13.81
N ALA A 146 1.63 -3.57 12.98
CA ALA A 146 0.21 -3.56 13.35
C ALA A 146 -0.29 -4.95 13.77
N ALA A 147 0.12 -5.99 13.05
CA ALA A 147 -0.23 -7.37 13.41
C ALA A 147 0.36 -7.77 14.76
N LYS A 148 1.60 -7.36 15.04
CA LYS A 148 2.26 -7.60 16.33
C LYS A 148 1.54 -6.87 17.48
N ILE A 149 1.18 -5.62 17.28
CA ILE A 149 0.44 -4.82 18.25
C ILE A 149 -0.90 -5.50 18.57
N HIS A 150 -1.64 -5.89 17.54
CA HIS A 150 -2.95 -6.53 17.70
C HIS A 150 -2.89 -7.81 18.53
N ARG A 151 -1.80 -8.57 18.41
CA ARG A 151 -1.61 -9.81 19.16
C ARG A 151 -0.84 -9.64 20.48
N ASN A 152 -0.54 -8.42 20.90
CA ASN A 152 0.29 -8.15 22.07
C ASN A 152 1.66 -8.83 22.03
N GLU A 153 2.20 -9.01 20.85
CA GLU A 153 3.53 -9.61 20.67
C GLU A 153 4.61 -8.54 20.72
N LYS A 154 5.79 -8.91 21.25
CA LYS A 154 6.93 -8.00 21.33
C LYS A 154 7.47 -7.67 19.95
N TYR A 155 7.46 -6.41 19.60
CA TYR A 155 8.07 -5.85 18.37
C TYR A 155 8.08 -4.34 18.41
N HIS A 156 7.02 -3.77 19.02
CA HIS A 156 6.77 -2.34 18.96
C HIS A 156 7.35 -1.63 20.19
N TRP A 157 8.57 -1.09 20.05
CA TRP A 157 9.21 -0.13 20.95
C TRP A 157 10.55 0.36 20.41
#